data_945a063279dc71b75a8f30fce59d57f9
#
_entry.id   945a063279dc71b75a8f30fce59d57f9
#
_cell.length_a   1.000
_cell.length_b   1.000
_cell.length_c   1.000
_cell.angle_alpha   90.00
_cell.angle_beta   90.00
_cell.angle_gamma   90.00
#
_symmetry.space_group_name_H-M   'P 1'
#
loop_
_entity.id
_entity.type
_entity.pdbx_description
1 polymer ?
#
loop_
_entity_poly.entity_id
_entity_poly.type
_entity_poly.pdbx_seq_one_letter_code
_entity_poly.pdbx_strand_id
1 'polypeptide(L)'
;MIGAGGGAIINITSVASRLPGDGPYADRSGGVLPGYGGSKAALEHLTQCVAYDLADHRIAVNALSPSKPILTPGLSYYARDFDDTASADEFARAAVELALVDPGRVTGRTIGHLQVLDGSFRPFGLD
;
A
#
# COMPACT_ATOMS: atom_id res chain seq x y z
N MET A 1 -7.21 18.06 9.55
CA MET A 1 -7.94 16.82 9.85
C MET A 1 -8.44 16.80 11.30
N ILE A 2 -7.60 16.98 12.31
CA ILE A 2 -8.05 16.97 13.74
C ILE A 2 -9.17 17.97 13.95
N GLY A 3 -9.00 19.24 13.57
CA GLY A 3 -10.03 20.27 13.69
C GLY A 3 -11.28 20.06 12.83
N ALA A 4 -11.23 19.15 11.85
CA ALA A 4 -12.35 18.78 10.98
C ALA A 4 -13.09 17.51 11.48
N GLY A 5 -12.67 16.92 12.59
CA GLY A 5 -13.33 15.77 13.21
C GLY A 5 -12.96 14.41 12.61
N GLY A 6 -11.87 14.31 11.84
CA GLY A 6 -11.37 13.06 11.33
C GLY A 6 -10.86 13.14 9.89
N GLY A 7 -10.58 11.98 9.30
CA GLY A 7 -10.13 11.85 7.91
C GLY A 7 -9.40 10.55 7.62
N ALA A 8 -8.83 10.45 6.42
CA ALA A 8 -8.03 9.32 5.98
C ALA A 8 -6.72 9.78 5.35
N ILE A 9 -5.63 9.10 5.70
CA ILE A 9 -4.31 9.23 5.08
C ILE A 9 -4.00 7.87 4.43
N ILE A 10 -3.70 7.87 3.14
CA ILE A 10 -3.33 6.67 2.40
C ILE A 10 -1.92 6.84 1.85
N ASN A 11 -1.00 6.05 2.36
CA ASN A 11 0.37 5.99 1.88
C ASN A 11 0.49 4.91 0.81
N ILE A 12 1.04 5.23 -0.35
CA ILE A 12 1.20 4.26 -1.44
C ILE A 12 2.51 3.50 -1.25
N THR A 13 2.39 2.20 -0.96
CA THR A 13 3.51 1.28 -0.80
C THR A 13 3.67 0.35 -2.02
N SER A 14 4.39 -0.74 -1.88
CA SER A 14 4.70 -1.69 -2.95
C SER A 14 4.97 -3.09 -2.38
N VAL A 15 4.74 -4.12 -3.18
CA VAL A 15 5.18 -5.50 -2.89
C VAL A 15 6.71 -5.59 -2.65
N ALA A 16 7.47 -4.64 -3.20
CA ALA A 16 8.93 -4.57 -3.00
C ALA A 16 9.33 -4.30 -1.54
N SER A 17 8.41 -3.84 -0.68
CA SER A 17 8.63 -3.72 0.77
C SER A 17 8.85 -5.06 1.46
N ARG A 18 8.43 -6.16 0.84
CA ARG A 18 8.47 -7.50 1.44
C ARG A 18 9.76 -8.21 1.11
N LEU A 19 10.42 -8.72 2.14
CA LEU A 19 11.62 -9.53 1.97
C LEU A 19 11.24 -10.93 1.49
N PRO A 20 11.95 -11.48 0.48
CA PRO A 20 11.59 -12.77 -0.10
C PRO A 20 12.10 -13.98 0.69
N GLY A 21 12.77 -13.80 1.82
CA GLY A 21 13.33 -14.86 2.65
C GLY A 21 14.64 -14.45 3.33
N ASP A 22 15.55 -15.41 3.60
CA ASP A 22 16.74 -15.22 4.43
C ASP A 22 17.89 -14.49 3.71
N GLY A 23 17.81 -14.27 2.41
CA GLY A 23 18.86 -13.62 1.63
C GLY A 23 20.18 -14.43 1.55
N PRO A 24 21.16 -13.95 0.74
CA PRO A 24 21.04 -12.74 -0.06
C PRO A 24 19.99 -12.87 -1.20
N TYR A 25 19.28 -11.80 -1.48
CA TYR A 25 18.21 -11.77 -2.50
C TYR A 25 18.27 -10.48 -3.30
N ALA A 26 17.78 -10.54 -4.53
CA ALA A 26 17.54 -9.35 -5.33
C ALA A 26 16.30 -8.62 -4.81
N ASP A 27 16.33 -7.30 -4.79
CA ASP A 27 15.15 -6.47 -4.58
C ASP A 27 14.08 -6.88 -5.61
N ARG A 28 12.82 -6.95 -5.20
CA ARG A 28 11.68 -7.27 -6.08
C ARG A 28 11.44 -6.25 -7.19
N SER A 29 12.12 -5.11 -7.15
CA SER A 29 12.20 -4.18 -8.27
C SER A 29 13.09 -4.69 -9.41
N GLY A 30 13.68 -5.89 -9.27
CA GLY A 30 14.62 -6.45 -10.25
C GLY A 30 16.01 -5.80 -10.20
N GLY A 31 16.35 -5.16 -9.07
CA GLY A 31 17.64 -4.46 -8.90
C GLY A 31 17.73 -3.13 -9.65
N VAL A 32 16.63 -2.67 -10.26
CA VAL A 32 16.58 -1.42 -11.03
C VAL A 32 16.65 -0.19 -10.12
N LEU A 33 16.11 -0.31 -8.91
CA LEU A 33 16.05 0.77 -7.92
C LEU A 33 16.53 0.27 -6.56
N PRO A 34 17.84 0.16 -6.31
CA PRO A 34 18.38 -0.23 -5.02
C PRO A 34 17.81 0.67 -3.89
N GLY A 35 17.30 0.05 -2.83
CA GLY A 35 16.70 0.78 -1.71
C GLY A 35 15.22 1.17 -1.90
N TYR A 36 14.62 0.95 -3.06
CA TYR A 36 13.19 1.19 -3.27
C TYR A 36 12.32 0.39 -2.28
N GLY A 37 12.56 -0.91 -2.18
CA GLY A 37 11.86 -1.78 -1.23
C GLY A 37 12.05 -1.32 0.22
N GLY A 38 13.27 -0.94 0.60
CA GLY A 38 13.57 -0.39 1.92
C GLY A 38 12.81 0.89 2.21
N SER A 39 12.70 1.80 1.24
CA SER A 39 11.91 3.03 1.38
C SER A 39 10.42 2.75 1.60
N LYS A 40 9.87 1.74 0.92
CA LYS A 40 8.47 1.33 1.08
C LYS A 40 8.23 0.59 2.40
N ALA A 41 9.16 -0.21 2.86
CA ALA A 41 9.11 -0.82 4.19
C ALA A 41 9.13 0.24 5.31
N ALA A 42 9.96 1.27 5.18
CA ALA A 42 9.99 2.40 6.11
C ALA A 42 8.66 3.17 6.12
N LEU A 43 8.03 3.36 4.95
CA LEU A 43 6.72 3.99 4.83
C LEU A 43 5.62 3.18 5.52
N GLU A 44 5.66 1.86 5.42
CA GLU A 44 4.70 0.97 6.10
C GLU A 44 4.87 1.02 7.62
N HIS A 45 6.11 1.04 8.11
CA HIS A 45 6.39 1.23 9.52
C HIS A 45 5.87 2.59 10.02
N LEU A 46 6.17 3.67 9.31
CA LEU A 46 5.66 5.00 9.63
C LEU A 46 4.13 5.05 9.66
N THR A 47 3.47 4.38 8.71
CA THR A 47 2.01 4.27 8.65
C THR A 47 1.43 3.72 9.96
N GLN A 48 2.02 2.67 10.51
CA GLN A 48 1.56 2.08 11.78
C GLN A 48 1.76 3.02 12.96
N CYS A 49 2.92 3.68 13.05
CA CYS A 49 3.21 4.63 14.12
C CYS A 49 2.23 5.83 14.11
N VAL A 50 2.05 6.43 12.94
CA VAL A 50 1.15 7.59 12.78
C VAL A 50 -0.32 7.19 12.99
N ALA A 51 -0.71 5.98 12.59
CA ALA A 51 -2.05 5.45 12.88
C ALA A 51 -2.33 5.35 14.37
N TYR A 52 -1.34 4.91 15.15
CA TYR A 52 -1.43 4.87 16.60
C TYR A 52 -1.59 6.26 17.21
N ASP A 53 -0.74 7.21 16.78
CA ASP A 53 -0.77 8.59 17.30
C ASP A 53 -2.07 9.33 16.97
N LEU A 54 -2.74 8.99 15.88
CA LEU A 54 -3.94 9.66 15.40
C LEU A 54 -5.26 8.91 15.68
N ALA A 55 -5.20 7.78 16.37
CA ALA A 55 -6.36 6.94 16.63
C ALA A 55 -7.50 7.70 17.35
N ASP A 56 -7.18 8.48 18.38
CA ASP A 56 -8.15 9.24 19.16
C ASP A 56 -8.77 10.42 18.40
N HIS A 57 -8.21 10.76 17.24
CA HIS A 57 -8.68 11.86 16.40
C HIS A 57 -9.58 11.39 15.22
N ARG A 58 -9.95 10.12 15.19
CA ARG A 58 -10.72 9.53 14.09
C ARG A 58 -10.07 9.75 12.71
N ILE A 59 -8.76 9.62 12.66
CA ILE A 59 -7.98 9.68 11.43
C ILE A 59 -7.42 8.29 11.15
N ALA A 60 -7.90 7.66 10.07
CA ALA A 60 -7.33 6.42 9.58
C ALA A 60 -6.02 6.69 8.84
N VAL A 61 -5.01 5.88 9.10
CA VAL A 61 -3.73 5.93 8.37
C VAL A 61 -3.40 4.53 7.89
N ASN A 62 -3.45 4.31 6.59
CA ASN A 62 -3.21 2.99 6.00
C ASN A 62 -2.19 3.09 4.85
N ALA A 63 -1.50 1.99 4.60
CA ALA A 63 -0.66 1.82 3.42
C ALA A 63 -1.41 0.96 2.39
N LEU A 64 -1.54 1.45 1.17
CA LEU A 64 -2.16 0.74 0.04
C LEU A 64 -1.06 0.24 -0.90
N SER A 65 -1.04 -1.07 -1.12
CA SER A 65 -0.11 -1.72 -2.05
C SER A 65 -0.83 -2.15 -3.32
N PRO A 66 -0.23 -2.00 -4.50
CA PRO A 66 -0.63 -2.81 -5.65
C PRO A 66 -0.49 -4.30 -5.31
N SER A 67 -1.52 -5.10 -5.53
CA SER A 67 -1.44 -6.58 -5.44
C SER A 67 -0.88 -7.20 -6.71
N LYS A 68 -0.90 -6.45 -7.81
CA LYS A 68 -0.33 -6.73 -9.13
C LYS A 68 0.30 -5.46 -9.66
N PRO A 69 1.22 -5.54 -10.63
CA PRO A 69 1.73 -4.36 -11.31
C PRO A 69 0.59 -3.51 -11.90
N ILE A 70 0.61 -2.21 -11.68
CA ILE A 70 -0.37 -1.28 -12.24
C ILE A 70 0.14 -0.75 -13.56
N LEU A 71 -0.62 -0.95 -14.62
CA LEU A 71 -0.24 -0.47 -15.95
C LEU A 71 -0.29 1.07 -15.98
N THR A 72 0.87 1.68 -15.88
CA THR A 72 1.08 3.13 -15.95
C THR A 72 2.19 3.45 -16.93
N PRO A 73 2.26 4.68 -17.47
CA PRO A 73 3.38 5.09 -18.31
C PRO A 73 4.75 4.91 -17.63
N GLY A 74 4.83 5.15 -16.31
CA GLY A 74 6.05 4.95 -15.54
C GLY A 74 6.47 3.48 -15.48
N LEU A 75 5.53 2.57 -15.24
CA LEU A 75 5.83 1.14 -15.22
C LEU A 75 6.32 0.66 -16.60
N SER A 76 5.66 1.08 -17.67
CA SER A 76 6.01 0.71 -19.05
C SER A 76 7.42 1.18 -19.45
N TYR A 77 7.95 2.20 -18.81
CA TYR A 77 9.31 2.67 -19.03
C TYR A 77 10.36 1.71 -18.43
N TYR A 78 10.09 1.16 -17.24
CA TYR A 78 11.03 0.32 -16.49
C TYR A 78 10.87 -1.18 -16.77
N ALA A 79 9.67 -1.62 -17.13
CA ALA A 79 9.37 -3.03 -17.31
C ALA A 79 8.38 -3.22 -18.45
N ARG A 80 8.74 -4.07 -19.42
CA ARG A 80 7.98 -4.23 -20.66
C ARG A 80 7.11 -5.48 -20.71
N ASP A 81 7.35 -6.45 -19.81
CA ASP A 81 6.75 -7.78 -19.89
C ASP A 81 6.10 -8.18 -18.57
N PHE A 82 4.90 -7.63 -18.32
CA PHE A 82 4.03 -8.15 -17.28
C PHE A 82 2.80 -8.79 -17.89
N ASP A 83 2.63 -10.09 -17.70
CA ASP A 83 1.49 -10.86 -18.22
C ASP A 83 0.19 -10.62 -17.46
N ASP A 84 0.26 -10.19 -16.19
CA ASP A 84 -0.90 -9.94 -15.33
C ASP A 84 -0.78 -8.58 -14.64
N THR A 85 -1.52 -7.61 -15.15
CA THR A 85 -1.54 -6.24 -14.63
C THR A 85 -2.95 -5.82 -14.21
N ALA A 86 -3.03 -4.89 -13.26
CA ALA A 86 -4.26 -4.18 -12.94
C ALA A 86 -4.30 -2.82 -13.64
N SER A 87 -5.49 -2.30 -13.84
CA SER A 87 -5.66 -0.96 -14.40
C SER A 87 -5.44 0.13 -13.34
N ALA A 88 -5.07 1.33 -13.78
CA ALA A 88 -4.96 2.48 -12.89
C ALA A 88 -6.32 2.83 -12.26
N ASP A 89 -7.42 2.66 -12.98
CA ASP A 89 -8.77 2.92 -12.48
C ASP A 89 -9.17 1.95 -11.37
N GLU A 90 -8.78 0.68 -11.49
CA GLU A 90 -9.00 -0.32 -10.44
C GLU A 90 -8.27 0.05 -9.15
N PHE A 91 -7.02 0.46 -9.25
CA PHE A 91 -6.24 0.91 -8.11
C PHE A 91 -6.79 2.21 -7.50
N ALA A 92 -7.19 3.18 -8.34
CA ALA A 92 -7.78 4.43 -7.89
C ALA A 92 -9.11 4.19 -7.14
N ARG A 93 -9.94 3.26 -7.64
CA ARG A 93 -11.17 2.87 -6.97
C ARG A 93 -10.90 2.27 -5.59
N ALA A 94 -9.90 1.40 -5.45
CA ALA A 94 -9.49 0.86 -4.15
C ALA A 94 -9.03 1.98 -3.19
N ALA A 95 -8.29 2.97 -3.68
CA ALA A 95 -7.88 4.11 -2.86
C ALA A 95 -9.08 4.91 -2.35
N VAL A 96 -10.08 5.16 -3.19
CA VAL A 96 -11.32 5.85 -2.78
C VAL A 96 -12.10 5.03 -1.76
N GLU A 97 -12.28 3.73 -1.99
CA GLU A 97 -12.98 2.84 -1.06
C GLU A 97 -12.29 2.81 0.30
N LEU A 98 -10.95 2.70 0.32
CA LEU A 98 -10.17 2.73 1.56
C LEU A 98 -10.27 4.07 2.30
N ALA A 99 -10.35 5.19 1.57
CA ALA A 99 -10.52 6.52 2.16
C ALA A 99 -11.88 6.72 2.82
N LEU A 100 -12.90 5.98 2.39
CA LEU A 100 -14.28 6.09 2.88
C LEU A 100 -14.61 5.10 4.01
N VAL A 101 -13.72 4.17 4.32
CA VAL A 101 -13.93 3.23 5.43
C VAL A 101 -13.87 3.95 6.77
N ASP A 102 -14.72 3.54 7.69
CA ASP A 102 -14.72 4.08 9.06
C ASP A 102 -13.33 3.94 9.70
N PRO A 103 -12.74 5.03 10.21
CA PRO A 103 -11.41 5.01 10.84
C PRO A 103 -11.29 4.05 12.02
N GLY A 104 -12.37 3.80 12.74
CA GLY A 104 -12.39 2.83 13.84
C GLY A 104 -12.35 1.37 13.37
N ARG A 105 -12.62 1.11 12.08
CA ARG A 105 -12.64 -0.24 11.52
C ARG A 105 -11.31 -0.62 10.88
N VAL A 106 -10.69 0.29 10.14
CA VAL A 106 -9.48 0.03 9.36
C VAL A 106 -8.49 1.17 9.51
N THR A 107 -7.45 0.96 10.31
CA THR A 107 -6.32 1.88 10.47
C THR A 107 -5.06 1.11 10.83
N GLY A 108 -3.88 1.64 10.52
CA GLY A 108 -2.58 1.03 10.81
C GLY A 108 -2.28 -0.21 9.98
N ARG A 109 -2.90 -0.39 8.83
CA ARG A 109 -2.73 -1.60 8.01
C ARG A 109 -1.99 -1.32 6.71
N THR A 110 -1.25 -2.33 6.25
CA THR A 110 -0.80 -2.43 4.86
C THR A 110 -1.72 -3.38 4.14
N ILE A 111 -2.42 -2.91 3.12
CA ILE A 111 -3.50 -3.65 2.44
C ILE A 111 -3.23 -3.63 0.93
N GLY A 112 -3.41 -4.76 0.25
CA GLY A 112 -3.41 -4.83 -1.20
C GLY A 112 -4.70 -4.25 -1.80
N HIS A 113 -4.63 -3.69 -2.99
CA HIS A 113 -5.83 -3.10 -3.61
C HIS A 113 -6.94 -4.13 -3.85
N LEU A 114 -6.61 -5.39 -4.14
CA LEU A 114 -7.61 -6.45 -4.30
C LEU A 114 -8.31 -6.78 -2.97
N GLN A 115 -7.60 -6.72 -1.83
CA GLN A 115 -8.19 -6.92 -0.51
C GLN A 115 -9.06 -5.75 -0.05
N VAL A 116 -8.85 -4.57 -0.61
CA VAL A 116 -9.79 -3.45 -0.45
C VAL A 116 -11.04 -3.70 -1.27
N LEU A 117 -10.90 -4.06 -2.55
CA LEU A 117 -12.02 -4.25 -3.48
C LEU A 117 -12.90 -5.47 -3.14
N ASP A 118 -12.35 -6.50 -2.51
CA ASP A 118 -13.12 -7.65 -2.02
C ASP A 118 -13.77 -7.41 -0.64
N GLY A 119 -13.51 -6.24 -0.03
CA GLY A 119 -14.07 -5.85 1.26
C GLY A 119 -13.48 -6.56 2.48
N SER A 120 -12.46 -7.41 2.31
CA SER A 120 -11.83 -8.15 3.40
C SER A 120 -10.92 -7.28 4.26
N PHE A 121 -10.27 -6.29 3.65
CA PHE A 121 -9.26 -5.43 4.29
C PHE A 121 -8.18 -6.21 5.04
N ARG A 122 -7.90 -7.42 4.59
CA ARG A 122 -6.84 -8.27 5.17
C ARG A 122 -5.47 -7.63 4.95
N PRO A 123 -4.55 -7.75 5.91
CA PRO A 123 -3.18 -7.31 5.70
C PRO A 123 -2.54 -7.99 4.49
N PHE A 124 -1.84 -7.23 3.69
CA PHE A 124 -1.16 -7.70 2.50
C PHE A 124 0.07 -8.55 2.86
N GLY A 125 0.19 -9.72 2.24
CA GLY A 125 1.38 -10.56 2.37
C GLY A 125 1.43 -11.45 3.63
N LEU A 126 0.28 -11.73 4.24
CA LEU A 126 0.13 -12.72 5.31
C LEU A 126 -0.52 -14.03 4.84
N ASP A 127 -0.57 -14.24 3.54
CA ASP A 127 -1.10 -15.46 2.94
C ASP A 127 -0.03 -16.54 2.84
#